data_a3f144ba6cf0856d59dd50215b4df35f
#
_entry.id   a3f144ba6cf0856d59dd50215b4df35f
#
_cell.length_a   1.000
_cell.length_b   1.000
_cell.length_c   1.000
_cell.angle_alpha   90.00
_cell.angle_beta   90.00
_cell.angle_gamma   90.00
#
_symmetry.space_group_name_H-M   'P 1'
#
loop_
_entity.id
_entity.type
_entity.pdbx_description
1 polymer ?
#
loop_
_entity_poly.entity_id
_entity_poly.type
_entity_poly.pdbx_seq_one_letter_code
_entity_poly.pdbx_strand_id
1 'polypeptide(L)'
;MERISELPDFKPTLSLTIAEAVLDAAFLYENVESEVALEALSKIVFAAQGCTARAWGRCLRAAPSAGATYPLRTYVVARAVRGLEPGVYSYQSPAPLKHALRRVEGVSVSSRGSFTILFEEVSERTTGVYGERGYMYIREEVGHAAQGALLEASALGLAGRLRKLEPPLGRIRYCVEIGARGAKLIERRPPKGFAEPSPAKLTLEEAIVHRRSVRKYSPTPLRLDELSSILLWSISGPVRPYQPLTSYRVTCYLAVRNIKGLDPGVYRYSPEEHELENIVKGDVSARLAAAALGQEWVARAPLNIVLCTPSDSPDAELEAGMVGQNIYLSATSLGLGTVAVGAFYDDDVASVLRVDERPLYIFPVGRP
;
A
#
# COMPACT_ATOMS: atom_id res chain seq x y z
N MET A 1 10.99 22.80 -27.40
CA MET A 1 10.88 23.13 -25.95
C MET A 1 10.00 22.09 -25.30
N GLU A 2 10.54 21.32 -24.38
CA GLU A 2 9.77 20.31 -23.65
C GLU A 2 8.75 21.01 -22.75
N ARG A 3 7.45 20.75 -22.98
CA ARG A 3 6.38 21.33 -22.16
C ARG A 3 6.35 20.62 -20.81
N ILE A 4 6.74 21.34 -19.76
CA ILE A 4 6.57 20.93 -18.36
C ILE A 4 5.27 21.55 -17.88
N SER A 5 4.35 20.73 -17.39
CA SER A 5 3.15 21.17 -16.68
C SER A 5 3.40 21.02 -15.20
N GLU A 6 3.62 22.13 -14.48
CA GLU A 6 3.68 22.10 -13.03
C GLU A 6 2.30 21.66 -12.51
N LEU A 7 2.32 20.71 -11.59
CA LEU A 7 1.13 20.29 -10.87
C LEU A 7 0.96 21.15 -9.62
N PRO A 8 -0.29 21.36 -9.15
CA PRO A 8 -0.50 21.98 -7.85
C PRO A 8 0.28 21.24 -6.76
N ASP A 9 0.93 21.97 -5.86
CA ASP A 9 1.60 21.38 -4.70
C ASP A 9 0.62 20.51 -3.93
N PHE A 10 1.09 19.33 -3.48
CA PHE A 10 0.24 18.48 -2.66
C PHE A 10 -0.04 19.14 -1.31
N LYS A 11 -1.31 19.43 -1.06
CA LYS A 11 -1.79 19.98 0.22
C LYS A 11 -2.91 19.08 0.74
N PRO A 12 -2.81 18.59 1.98
CA PRO A 12 -3.93 17.91 2.63
C PRO A 12 -5.12 18.87 2.75
N THR A 13 -6.21 18.56 2.10
CA THR A 13 -7.45 19.36 2.12
C THR A 13 -8.69 18.51 2.39
N LEU A 14 -8.58 17.19 2.29
CA LEU A 14 -9.67 16.27 2.55
C LEU A 14 -9.79 16.03 4.06
N SER A 15 -11.03 15.93 4.54
CA SER A 15 -11.34 15.54 5.92
C SER A 15 -11.49 14.03 6.12
N LEU A 16 -11.45 13.26 5.03
CA LEU A 16 -11.66 11.82 5.06
C LEU A 16 -10.47 11.06 5.66
N THR A 17 -10.78 10.10 6.50
CA THR A 17 -9.82 9.16 7.09
C THR A 17 -9.56 7.97 6.16
N ILE A 18 -8.52 7.17 6.47
CA ILE A 18 -8.30 5.90 5.76
C ILE A 18 -9.50 4.96 5.90
N ALA A 19 -10.14 4.93 7.06
CA ALA A 19 -11.32 4.09 7.30
C ALA A 19 -12.46 4.42 6.32
N GLU A 20 -12.75 5.71 6.14
CA GLU A 20 -13.78 6.19 5.23
C GLU A 20 -13.39 5.94 3.75
N ALA A 21 -12.16 6.25 3.36
CA ALA A 21 -11.67 6.01 2.00
C ALA A 21 -11.74 4.55 1.59
N VAL A 22 -11.46 3.64 2.52
CA VAL A 22 -11.53 2.21 2.34
C VAL A 22 -12.97 1.74 2.17
N LEU A 23 -13.89 2.20 3.01
CA LEU A 23 -15.31 1.83 2.94
C LEU A 23 -15.98 2.40 1.69
N ASP A 24 -15.55 3.58 1.25
CA ASP A 24 -16.10 4.28 0.09
C ASP A 24 -15.46 3.89 -1.24
N ALA A 25 -14.52 2.96 -1.22
CA ALA A 25 -13.81 2.53 -2.42
C ALA A 25 -14.75 1.98 -3.50
N ALA A 26 -14.76 2.62 -4.66
CA ALA A 26 -15.58 2.25 -5.80
C ALA A 26 -14.73 1.67 -6.93
N PHE A 27 -15.28 0.69 -7.63
CA PHE A 27 -14.62 0.06 -8.77
C PHE A 27 -14.97 0.77 -10.07
N LEU A 28 -13.99 0.89 -10.94
CA LEU A 28 -14.20 1.30 -12.32
C LEU A 28 -14.62 0.06 -13.14
N TYR A 29 -15.91 -0.16 -13.29
CA TYR A 29 -16.45 -1.29 -14.08
C TYR A 29 -16.60 -0.95 -15.55
N GLU A 30 -16.92 0.29 -15.88
CA GLU A 30 -17.17 0.76 -17.23
C GLU A 30 -16.20 1.87 -17.60
N ASN A 31 -16.00 2.03 -18.91
CA ASN A 31 -15.15 3.09 -19.46
C ASN A 31 -15.94 4.41 -19.45
N VAL A 32 -16.24 4.94 -18.27
CA VAL A 32 -16.92 6.23 -18.14
C VAL A 32 -15.90 7.33 -18.40
N GLU A 33 -15.95 7.89 -19.60
CA GLU A 33 -15.21 9.10 -19.96
C GLU A 33 -15.91 10.29 -19.30
N SER A 34 -15.36 10.76 -18.20
CA SER A 34 -15.77 12.02 -17.60
C SER A 34 -14.53 12.86 -17.35
N GLU A 35 -14.69 14.15 -17.50
CA GLU A 35 -13.60 15.07 -17.22
C GLU A 35 -13.28 15.10 -15.73
N VAL A 36 -12.00 14.92 -15.38
CA VAL A 36 -11.48 14.97 -14.02
C VAL A 36 -10.67 16.24 -13.85
N ALA A 37 -10.76 16.89 -12.70
CA ALA A 37 -9.95 18.09 -12.41
C ALA A 37 -8.45 17.76 -12.37
N LEU A 38 -7.60 18.67 -12.83
CA LEU A 38 -6.15 18.54 -12.75
C LEU A 38 -5.66 18.36 -11.30
N GLU A 39 -6.34 19.01 -10.35
CA GLU A 39 -6.04 18.86 -8.92
C GLU A 39 -6.24 17.41 -8.43
N ALA A 40 -7.32 16.75 -8.86
CA ALA A 40 -7.56 15.35 -8.49
C ALA A 40 -6.49 14.42 -9.09
N LEU A 41 -6.13 14.59 -10.37
CA LEU A 41 -5.00 13.88 -10.96
C LEU A 41 -3.72 14.12 -10.16
N SER A 42 -3.42 15.38 -9.84
CA SER A 42 -2.25 15.79 -9.06
C SER A 42 -2.16 15.02 -7.73
N LYS A 43 -3.23 15.03 -6.93
CA LYS A 43 -3.29 14.34 -5.64
C LYS A 43 -3.14 12.83 -5.77
N ILE A 44 -3.83 12.21 -6.73
CA ILE A 44 -3.78 10.76 -6.94
C ILE A 44 -2.39 10.28 -7.35
N VAL A 45 -1.73 10.99 -8.27
CA VAL A 45 -0.37 10.61 -8.70
C VAL A 45 0.65 10.87 -7.58
N PHE A 46 0.43 11.92 -6.77
CA PHE A 46 1.25 12.16 -5.59
C PHE A 46 1.10 11.04 -4.56
N ALA A 47 -0.12 10.60 -4.26
CA ALA A 47 -0.39 9.49 -3.34
C ALA A 47 0.28 8.17 -3.79
N ALA A 48 0.46 7.98 -5.10
CA ALA A 48 1.22 6.84 -5.63
C ALA A 48 2.72 6.97 -5.38
N GLN A 49 3.36 8.07 -5.81
CA GLN A 49 4.82 8.17 -5.93
C GLN A 49 5.39 9.55 -5.58
N GLY A 50 4.60 10.44 -4.95
CA GLY A 50 5.05 11.76 -4.56
C GLY A 50 6.18 11.75 -3.53
N CYS A 51 7.04 12.74 -3.58
CA CYS A 51 8.08 12.98 -2.58
C CYS A 51 7.46 13.60 -1.32
N THR A 52 7.44 12.90 -0.21
CA THR A 52 6.86 13.36 1.06
C THR A 52 7.88 13.94 2.02
N ALA A 53 9.17 13.63 1.85
CA ALA A 53 10.26 14.15 2.68
C ALA A 53 11.61 13.95 1.99
N ARG A 54 12.68 14.49 2.57
CA ARG A 54 14.06 14.18 2.20
C ARG A 54 14.82 13.55 3.36
N ALA A 55 15.58 12.52 3.07
CA ALA A 55 16.57 11.95 3.97
C ALA A 55 17.76 11.44 3.16
N TRP A 56 18.96 11.58 3.71
CA TRP A 56 20.22 11.12 3.06
C TRP A 56 20.39 11.61 1.61
N GLY A 57 19.97 12.84 1.32
CA GLY A 57 20.05 13.43 -0.02
C GLY A 57 19.01 12.91 -1.04
N ARG A 58 18.12 12.00 -0.63
CA ARG A 58 17.09 11.39 -1.49
C ARG A 58 15.68 11.80 -1.09
N CYS A 59 14.74 11.80 -2.04
CA CYS A 59 13.33 11.89 -1.75
C CYS A 59 12.81 10.58 -1.16
N LEU A 60 12.11 10.68 -0.03
CA LEU A 60 11.26 9.60 0.48
C LEU A 60 9.88 9.76 -0.17
N ARG A 61 9.34 8.67 -0.70
CA ARG A 61 8.08 8.70 -1.44
C ARG A 61 6.88 8.28 -0.59
N ALA A 62 5.68 8.57 -1.09
CA ALA A 62 4.41 8.12 -0.51
C ALA A 62 4.35 6.59 -0.39
N ALA A 63 4.77 5.86 -1.43
CA ALA A 63 5.01 4.43 -1.35
C ALA A 63 6.39 4.13 -0.71
N PRO A 64 6.51 3.12 0.16
CA PRO A 64 7.82 2.64 0.63
C PRO A 64 8.58 1.94 -0.50
N SER A 65 9.90 1.88 -0.40
CA SER A 65 10.76 1.17 -1.34
C SER A 65 11.87 0.42 -0.61
N ALA A 66 12.15 -0.81 -1.02
CA ALA A 66 13.23 -1.61 -0.47
C ALA A 66 14.58 -0.88 -0.62
N GLY A 67 15.25 -0.59 0.50
CA GLY A 67 16.51 0.16 0.50
C GLY A 67 16.46 1.54 -0.16
N ALA A 68 15.28 2.12 -0.34
CA ALA A 68 15.04 3.36 -1.11
C ALA A 68 15.65 3.29 -2.53
N THR A 69 15.53 2.15 -3.19
CA THR A 69 16.04 1.92 -4.57
C THR A 69 15.14 2.55 -5.63
N TYR A 70 13.83 2.72 -5.33
CA TYR A 70 12.82 3.35 -6.19
C TYR A 70 12.86 2.85 -7.64
N PRO A 71 12.56 1.56 -7.88
CA PRO A 71 12.62 0.95 -9.21
C PRO A 71 11.54 1.45 -10.18
N LEU A 72 10.52 2.16 -9.69
CA LEU A 72 9.40 2.57 -10.53
C LEU A 72 9.64 3.94 -11.16
N ARG A 73 9.51 4.00 -12.49
CA ARG A 73 9.24 5.25 -13.21
C ARG A 73 7.75 5.33 -13.47
N THR A 74 7.17 6.47 -13.18
CA THR A 74 5.72 6.66 -13.26
C THR A 74 5.38 7.54 -14.46
N TYR A 75 4.39 7.08 -15.23
CA TYR A 75 3.83 7.85 -16.33
C TYR A 75 2.33 8.04 -16.13
N VAL A 76 1.79 9.08 -16.73
CA VAL A 76 0.35 9.37 -16.77
C VAL A 76 -0.09 9.44 -18.22
N VAL A 77 -1.09 8.66 -18.57
CA VAL A 77 -1.81 8.79 -19.86
C VAL A 77 -3.06 9.60 -19.57
N ALA A 78 -3.04 10.89 -19.90
CA ALA A 78 -4.18 11.79 -19.75
C ALA A 78 -5.10 11.68 -20.97
N ARG A 79 -6.41 11.57 -20.74
CA ARG A 79 -7.45 11.52 -21.79
C ARG A 79 -8.49 12.62 -21.62
N ALA A 80 -9.06 12.71 -20.43
CA ALA A 80 -10.12 13.66 -20.08
C ALA A 80 -9.80 14.33 -18.75
N VAL A 81 -8.77 15.20 -18.75
CA VAL A 81 -8.32 15.94 -17.56
C VAL A 81 -8.41 17.44 -17.87
N ARG A 82 -9.23 18.16 -17.11
CA ARG A 82 -9.41 19.59 -17.30
C ARG A 82 -8.11 20.35 -17.09
N GLY A 83 -7.71 21.13 -18.08
CA GLY A 83 -6.47 21.93 -18.03
C GLY A 83 -5.20 21.15 -18.41
N LEU A 84 -5.32 19.89 -18.86
CA LEU A 84 -4.21 19.10 -19.37
C LEU A 84 -4.57 18.53 -20.75
N GLU A 85 -3.72 18.77 -21.74
CA GLU A 85 -3.93 18.20 -23.09
C GLU A 85 -3.84 16.66 -23.04
N PRO A 86 -4.67 15.95 -23.82
CA PRO A 86 -4.53 14.50 -23.94
C PRO A 86 -3.12 14.11 -24.41
N GLY A 87 -2.55 13.06 -23.78
CA GLY A 87 -1.20 12.62 -24.11
C GLY A 87 -0.56 11.77 -23.02
N VAL A 88 0.69 11.41 -23.24
CA VAL A 88 1.51 10.67 -22.28
C VAL A 88 2.47 11.63 -21.60
N TYR A 89 2.61 11.48 -20.27
CA TYR A 89 3.44 12.35 -19.45
C TYR A 89 4.30 11.51 -18.51
N SER A 90 5.57 11.85 -18.36
CA SER A 90 6.41 11.32 -17.27
C SER A 90 6.16 12.13 -16.00
N TYR A 91 5.95 11.43 -14.89
CA TYR A 91 5.75 12.05 -13.58
C TYR A 91 7.09 12.29 -12.88
N GLN A 92 7.25 13.48 -12.32
CA GLN A 92 8.44 13.89 -11.59
C GLN A 92 8.04 14.49 -10.23
N SER A 93 8.75 14.09 -9.18
CA SER A 93 8.57 14.67 -7.83
C SER A 93 9.96 14.91 -7.22
N PRO A 94 10.60 16.05 -7.55
CA PRO A 94 11.98 16.32 -7.22
C PRO A 94 12.20 16.81 -5.80
N ALA A 95 11.16 17.28 -5.13
CA ALA A 95 11.23 17.82 -3.78
C ALA A 95 9.95 17.51 -3.00
N PRO A 96 9.98 17.58 -1.64
CA PRO A 96 8.80 17.36 -0.84
C PRO A 96 7.64 18.24 -1.26
N LEU A 97 6.49 17.59 -1.51
CA LEU A 97 5.21 18.18 -1.92
C LEU A 97 5.22 18.89 -3.29
N LYS A 98 6.36 18.90 -3.99
CA LYS A 98 6.53 19.48 -5.33
C LYS A 98 6.54 18.39 -6.38
N HIS A 99 5.77 18.58 -7.45
CA HIS A 99 5.73 17.62 -8.55
C HIS A 99 5.26 18.26 -9.88
N ALA A 100 5.53 17.56 -10.97
CA ALA A 100 5.22 18.02 -12.31
C ALA A 100 5.01 16.85 -13.27
N LEU A 101 4.36 17.14 -14.38
CA LEU A 101 4.22 16.26 -15.53
C LEU A 101 5.04 16.84 -16.70
N ARG A 102 5.84 15.99 -17.34
CA ARG A 102 6.59 16.32 -18.54
C ARG A 102 6.05 15.51 -19.69
N ARG A 103 5.56 16.18 -20.75
CA ARG A 103 5.01 15.52 -21.92
C ARG A 103 6.07 14.64 -22.61
N VAL A 104 5.65 13.44 -23.01
CA VAL A 104 6.47 12.48 -23.77
C VAL A 104 5.97 12.49 -25.20
N GLU A 105 6.81 12.96 -26.12
CA GLU A 105 6.45 13.07 -27.53
C GLU A 105 6.58 11.73 -28.26
N GLY A 106 5.75 11.54 -29.31
CA GLY A 106 5.83 10.36 -30.17
C GLY A 106 5.35 9.04 -29.56
N VAL A 107 4.75 9.08 -28.37
CA VAL A 107 4.20 7.89 -27.69
C VAL A 107 2.68 8.00 -27.61
N SER A 108 2.02 6.92 -28.03
CA SER A 108 0.57 6.75 -27.85
C SER A 108 0.31 5.43 -27.14
N VAL A 109 -0.49 5.49 -26.08
CA VAL A 109 -0.87 4.31 -25.28
C VAL A 109 -2.39 4.27 -25.20
N SER A 110 -2.96 3.12 -25.57
CA SER A 110 -4.38 2.88 -25.34
C SER A 110 -4.64 2.73 -23.85
N SER A 111 -5.50 3.55 -23.31
CA SER A 111 -5.86 3.55 -21.88
C SER A 111 -7.37 3.72 -21.72
N ARG A 112 -7.86 3.49 -20.50
CA ARG A 112 -9.27 3.63 -20.13
C ARG A 112 -9.43 4.66 -19.01
N GLY A 113 -10.68 5.07 -18.76
CA GLY A 113 -11.00 6.10 -17.78
C GLY A 113 -10.58 7.50 -18.23
N SER A 114 -10.55 8.43 -17.31
CA SER A 114 -10.15 9.81 -17.54
C SER A 114 -8.63 9.96 -17.64
N PHE A 115 -7.90 9.15 -16.90
CA PHE A 115 -6.46 8.99 -17.02
C PHE A 115 -6.00 7.62 -16.47
N THR A 116 -4.77 7.23 -16.83
CA THR A 116 -4.15 5.98 -16.39
C THR A 116 -2.75 6.25 -15.87
N ILE A 117 -2.41 5.70 -14.72
CA ILE A 117 -1.05 5.70 -14.17
C ILE A 117 -0.37 4.41 -14.58
N LEU A 118 0.81 4.51 -15.20
CA LEU A 118 1.64 3.40 -15.64
C LEU A 118 2.88 3.32 -14.76
N PHE A 119 3.27 2.11 -14.36
CA PHE A 119 4.49 1.85 -13.57
C PHE A 119 5.51 1.09 -14.44
N GLU A 120 6.56 1.79 -14.90
CA GLU A 120 7.70 1.17 -15.60
C GLU A 120 8.70 0.64 -14.57
N GLU A 121 9.02 -0.64 -14.66
CA GLU A 121 9.94 -1.34 -13.76
C GLU A 121 11.39 -1.17 -14.24
N VAL A 122 12.20 -0.39 -13.53
CA VAL A 122 13.66 -0.30 -13.70
C VAL A 122 14.30 -1.30 -12.74
N SER A 123 14.18 -2.57 -13.07
CA SER A 123 14.48 -3.71 -12.17
C SER A 123 15.88 -3.68 -11.61
N GLU A 124 16.85 -3.23 -12.42
CA GLU A 124 18.26 -3.20 -12.08
C GLU A 124 18.58 -2.37 -10.82
N ARG A 125 17.72 -1.40 -10.48
CA ARG A 125 17.87 -0.59 -9.27
C ARG A 125 17.72 -1.41 -8.00
N THR A 126 16.82 -2.37 -8.01
CA THR A 126 16.49 -3.20 -6.84
C THR A 126 17.19 -4.55 -6.90
N THR A 127 17.22 -5.21 -8.07
CA THR A 127 17.90 -6.50 -8.23
C THR A 127 19.40 -6.39 -8.08
N GLY A 128 20.00 -5.23 -8.42
CA GLY A 128 21.41 -4.97 -8.18
C GLY A 128 21.81 -4.94 -6.70
N VAL A 129 20.85 -4.75 -5.79
CA VAL A 129 21.06 -4.76 -4.33
C VAL A 129 20.61 -6.09 -3.70
N TYR A 130 19.49 -6.65 -4.18
CA TYR A 130 18.78 -7.77 -3.53
C TYR A 130 18.74 -9.06 -4.36
N GLY A 131 19.42 -9.10 -5.52
CA GLY A 131 19.39 -10.27 -6.40
C GLY A 131 17.98 -10.61 -6.87
N GLU A 132 17.70 -11.90 -7.03
CA GLU A 132 16.38 -12.40 -7.49
C GLU A 132 15.22 -11.98 -6.59
N ARG A 133 15.43 -11.89 -5.26
CA ARG A 133 14.40 -11.42 -4.33
C ARG A 133 13.94 -9.99 -4.63
N GLY A 134 14.77 -9.20 -5.31
CA GLY A 134 14.44 -7.86 -5.76
C GLY A 134 13.21 -7.79 -6.67
N TYR A 135 12.90 -8.84 -7.44
CA TYR A 135 11.70 -8.87 -8.27
C TYR A 135 10.40 -8.91 -7.44
N MET A 136 10.41 -9.63 -6.32
CA MET A 136 9.30 -9.60 -5.34
C MET A 136 9.12 -8.18 -4.81
N TYR A 137 10.20 -7.53 -4.35
CA TYR A 137 10.13 -6.18 -3.80
C TYR A 137 9.63 -5.13 -4.81
N ILE A 138 9.92 -5.31 -6.11
CA ILE A 138 9.41 -4.42 -7.16
C ILE A 138 7.89 -4.57 -7.28
N ARG A 139 7.37 -5.80 -7.29
CA ARG A 139 5.91 -6.05 -7.36
C ARG A 139 5.18 -5.55 -6.12
N GLU A 140 5.78 -5.73 -4.94
CA GLU A 140 5.27 -5.16 -3.70
C GLU A 140 5.25 -3.62 -3.76
N GLU A 141 6.30 -2.97 -4.30
CA GLU A 141 6.31 -1.50 -4.47
C GLU A 141 5.25 -1.02 -5.46
N VAL A 142 5.00 -1.74 -6.55
CA VAL A 142 3.86 -1.48 -7.45
C VAL A 142 2.55 -1.54 -6.67
N GLY A 143 2.38 -2.57 -5.84
CA GLY A 143 1.21 -2.72 -4.97
C GLY A 143 1.00 -1.53 -4.03
N HIS A 144 2.06 -1.11 -3.34
CA HIS A 144 2.02 0.08 -2.48
C HIS A 144 1.63 1.34 -3.24
N ALA A 145 2.24 1.58 -4.40
CA ALA A 145 1.97 2.78 -5.21
C ALA A 145 0.54 2.77 -5.78
N ALA A 146 0.10 1.62 -6.29
CA ALA A 146 -1.25 1.46 -6.82
C ALA A 146 -2.31 1.69 -5.74
N GLN A 147 -2.11 1.12 -4.54
CA GLN A 147 -3.05 1.28 -3.43
C GLN A 147 -3.14 2.72 -2.95
N GLY A 148 -2.01 3.43 -2.87
CA GLY A 148 -2.02 4.87 -2.56
C GLY A 148 -2.87 5.66 -3.55
N ALA A 149 -2.72 5.42 -4.85
CA ALA A 149 -3.52 6.06 -5.89
C ALA A 149 -5.03 5.73 -5.78
N LEU A 150 -5.35 4.46 -5.50
CA LEU A 150 -6.73 3.99 -5.41
C LEU A 150 -7.47 4.57 -4.19
N LEU A 151 -6.80 4.63 -3.04
CA LEU A 151 -7.35 5.24 -1.83
C LEU A 151 -7.63 6.74 -2.03
N GLU A 152 -6.68 7.45 -2.62
CA GLU A 152 -6.85 8.88 -2.90
C GLU A 152 -7.95 9.13 -3.93
N ALA A 153 -8.05 8.29 -4.98
CA ALA A 153 -9.17 8.36 -5.93
C ALA A 153 -10.52 8.16 -5.23
N SER A 154 -10.59 7.17 -4.34
CA SER A 154 -11.79 6.93 -3.53
C SER A 154 -12.16 8.14 -2.68
N ALA A 155 -11.20 8.71 -1.96
CA ALA A 155 -11.41 9.88 -1.11
C ALA A 155 -11.86 11.12 -1.90
N LEU A 156 -11.46 11.21 -3.17
CA LEU A 156 -11.90 12.27 -4.11
C LEU A 156 -13.23 11.96 -4.82
N GLY A 157 -13.92 10.87 -4.45
CA GLY A 157 -15.19 10.47 -5.07
C GLY A 157 -15.05 9.91 -6.48
N LEU A 158 -13.85 9.47 -6.85
CA LEU A 158 -13.56 8.82 -8.14
C LEU A 158 -13.53 7.30 -7.98
N ALA A 159 -13.59 6.61 -9.12
CA ALA A 159 -13.41 5.17 -9.19
C ALA A 159 -12.02 4.84 -9.77
N GLY A 160 -11.42 3.76 -9.27
CA GLY A 160 -10.13 3.29 -9.75
C GLY A 160 -10.11 1.78 -9.97
N ARG A 161 -9.18 1.33 -10.81
CA ARG A 161 -8.93 -0.09 -11.05
C ARG A 161 -7.45 -0.34 -11.31
N LEU A 162 -6.86 -1.25 -10.55
CA LEU A 162 -5.58 -1.84 -10.89
C LEU A 162 -5.79 -2.88 -12.00
N ARG A 163 -4.98 -2.83 -13.04
CA ARG A 163 -5.03 -3.76 -14.17
C ARG A 163 -3.64 -4.29 -14.50
N LYS A 164 -3.55 -5.59 -14.71
CA LYS A 164 -2.41 -6.24 -15.33
C LYS A 164 -2.50 -6.08 -16.84
N LEU A 165 -1.40 -5.72 -17.49
CA LEU A 165 -1.31 -5.62 -18.94
C LEU A 165 -0.87 -6.95 -19.54
N GLU A 166 -1.68 -7.51 -20.42
CA GLU A 166 -1.39 -8.75 -21.13
C GLU A 166 -1.63 -8.54 -22.63
N PRO A 167 -0.59 -8.50 -23.45
CA PRO A 167 0.83 -8.55 -23.09
C PRO A 167 1.32 -7.26 -22.37
N PRO A 168 2.44 -7.34 -21.64
CA PRO A 168 3.06 -6.16 -21.03
C PRO A 168 3.45 -5.11 -22.09
N LEU A 169 3.40 -3.84 -21.73
CA LEU A 169 3.91 -2.74 -22.55
C LEU A 169 5.40 -2.48 -22.18
N GLY A 170 6.31 -3.18 -22.86
CA GLY A 170 7.72 -3.15 -22.50
C GLY A 170 7.96 -3.60 -21.06
N ARG A 171 8.46 -2.70 -20.21
CA ARG A 171 8.70 -2.94 -18.77
C ARG A 171 7.51 -2.55 -17.88
N ILE A 172 6.36 -2.22 -18.45
CA ILE A 172 5.12 -1.87 -17.74
C ILE A 172 4.21 -3.11 -17.73
N ARG A 173 4.00 -3.67 -16.54
CA ARG A 173 3.14 -4.84 -16.33
C ARG A 173 1.79 -4.49 -15.72
N TYR A 174 1.75 -3.41 -14.96
CA TYR A 174 0.57 -2.98 -14.20
C TYR A 174 0.29 -1.50 -14.40
N CYS A 175 -0.99 -1.16 -14.37
CA CYS A 175 -1.45 0.22 -14.44
C CYS A 175 -2.67 0.43 -13.54
N VAL A 176 -2.88 1.68 -13.14
CA VAL A 176 -4.08 2.11 -12.41
C VAL A 176 -4.90 3.01 -13.32
N GLU A 177 -6.10 2.56 -13.67
CA GLU A 177 -7.08 3.32 -14.45
C GLU A 177 -7.99 4.09 -13.51
N ILE A 178 -8.19 5.39 -13.73
CA ILE A 178 -8.99 6.29 -12.90
C ILE A 178 -10.06 6.97 -13.78
N GLY A 179 -11.28 7.05 -13.26
CA GLY A 179 -12.40 7.70 -13.92
C GLY A 179 -13.52 8.05 -12.96
N ALA A 180 -14.64 8.54 -13.51
CA ALA A 180 -15.81 8.82 -12.70
C ALA A 180 -16.37 7.56 -12.05
N ARG A 181 -16.97 7.76 -10.90
CA ARG A 181 -17.69 6.72 -10.18
C ARG A 181 -18.98 6.37 -10.93
N GLY A 182 -19.17 5.10 -11.27
CA GLY A 182 -20.45 4.61 -11.79
C GLY A 182 -21.53 4.58 -10.72
N ALA A 183 -22.80 4.46 -11.12
CA ALA A 183 -23.97 4.62 -10.24
C ALA A 183 -24.14 3.52 -9.17
N LYS A 184 -23.31 2.47 -9.13
CA LYS A 184 -23.49 1.32 -8.22
C LYS A 184 -22.51 1.39 -7.07
N LEU A 185 -22.94 1.95 -5.96
CA LEU A 185 -22.28 1.83 -4.66
C LEU A 185 -22.69 0.50 -4.02
N ILE A 186 -21.73 -0.30 -3.64
CA ILE A 186 -21.97 -1.43 -2.73
C ILE A 186 -21.75 -0.87 -1.32
N GLU A 187 -22.84 -0.70 -0.55
CA GLU A 187 -22.69 -0.40 0.87
C GLU A 187 -21.88 -1.51 1.54
N ARG A 188 -20.77 -1.13 2.12
CA ARG A 188 -19.91 -2.04 2.84
C ARG A 188 -19.98 -1.69 4.32
N ARG A 189 -20.34 -2.67 5.12
CA ARG A 189 -20.31 -2.54 6.58
C ARG A 189 -19.14 -3.36 7.12
N PRO A 190 -18.32 -2.77 7.99
CA PRO A 190 -17.30 -3.56 8.66
C PRO A 190 -17.95 -4.67 9.47
N PRO A 191 -17.35 -5.87 9.51
CA PRO A 191 -17.84 -6.94 10.37
C PRO A 191 -17.74 -6.53 11.84
N LYS A 192 -18.67 -6.97 12.65
CA LYS A 192 -18.52 -6.94 14.12
C LYS A 192 -17.50 -8.03 14.48
N GLY A 193 -16.57 -7.74 15.33
CA GLY A 193 -15.53 -8.68 15.65
C GLY A 193 -15.03 -8.58 17.10
N PHE A 194 -13.78 -8.96 17.30
CA PHE A 194 -13.17 -9.09 18.64
C PHE A 194 -13.02 -7.78 19.42
N ALA A 195 -13.05 -6.62 18.74
CA ALA A 195 -13.01 -5.32 19.40
C ALA A 195 -13.53 -4.20 18.47
N GLU A 196 -14.14 -3.18 19.05
CA GLU A 196 -14.51 -1.95 18.34
C GLU A 196 -13.24 -1.22 17.90
N PRO A 197 -13.19 -0.67 16.66
CA PRO A 197 -12.02 0.02 16.16
C PRO A 197 -11.83 1.39 16.84
N SER A 198 -10.58 1.73 17.10
CA SER A 198 -10.17 3.07 17.55
C SER A 198 -10.31 4.07 16.39
N PRO A 199 -10.75 5.30 16.61
CA PRO A 199 -10.84 6.29 15.55
C PRO A 199 -9.46 6.70 15.01
N ALA A 200 -9.39 6.96 13.71
CA ALA A 200 -8.20 7.55 13.10
C ALA A 200 -7.96 8.98 13.65
N LYS A 201 -6.69 9.32 13.86
CA LYS A 201 -6.27 10.65 14.34
C LYS A 201 -5.87 11.60 13.21
N LEU A 202 -5.56 11.06 12.04
CA LEU A 202 -5.15 11.80 10.86
C LEU A 202 -6.11 11.48 9.70
N THR A 203 -6.27 12.44 8.82
CA THR A 203 -6.91 12.22 7.53
C THR A 203 -6.04 11.33 6.65
N LEU A 204 -6.59 10.80 5.55
CA LEU A 204 -5.85 9.97 4.60
C LEU A 204 -4.64 10.73 4.03
N GLU A 205 -4.83 11.96 3.58
CA GLU A 205 -3.78 12.79 2.99
C GLU A 205 -2.68 13.12 3.99
N GLU A 206 -3.03 13.42 5.24
CA GLU A 206 -2.05 13.61 6.32
C GLU A 206 -1.27 12.32 6.58
N ALA A 207 -1.93 11.17 6.61
CA ALA A 207 -1.26 9.89 6.78
C ALA A 207 -0.30 9.60 5.62
N ILE A 208 -0.65 9.90 4.37
CA ILE A 208 0.22 9.78 3.20
C ILE A 208 1.48 10.64 3.36
N VAL A 209 1.32 11.89 3.78
CA VAL A 209 2.45 12.83 3.97
C VAL A 209 3.35 12.41 5.13
N HIS A 210 2.77 11.91 6.24
CA HIS A 210 3.52 11.58 7.46
C HIS A 210 4.06 10.15 7.49
N ARG A 211 3.59 9.25 6.62
CA ARG A 211 4.06 7.87 6.55
C ARG A 211 5.58 7.77 6.47
N ARG A 212 6.18 7.04 7.41
CA ARG A 212 7.63 6.73 7.46
C ARG A 212 7.84 5.28 7.87
N SER A 213 8.99 4.72 7.52
CA SER A 213 9.44 3.42 8.04
C SER A 213 10.06 3.61 9.42
N VAL A 214 9.37 3.14 10.45
CA VAL A 214 9.76 3.24 11.86
C VAL A 214 10.38 1.93 12.31
N ARG A 215 11.55 1.98 12.96
CA ARG A 215 12.33 0.82 13.40
C ARG A 215 12.70 0.86 14.88
N LYS A 216 12.16 1.81 15.61
CA LYS A 216 12.33 1.92 17.07
C LYS A 216 10.95 2.01 17.69
N TYR A 217 10.72 1.18 18.69
CA TYR A 217 9.42 1.10 19.35
C TYR A 217 9.57 1.23 20.86
N SER A 218 8.67 1.99 21.45
CA SER A 218 8.47 2.09 22.89
C SER A 218 8.01 0.72 23.44
N PRO A 219 8.36 0.35 24.69
CA PRO A 219 7.87 -0.86 25.33
C PRO A 219 6.37 -0.82 25.66
N THR A 220 5.70 0.31 25.44
CA THR A 220 4.27 0.49 25.72
C THR A 220 3.43 -0.50 24.90
N PRO A 221 2.51 -1.26 25.54
CA PRO A 221 1.66 -2.19 24.85
C PRO A 221 0.73 -1.50 23.86
N LEU A 222 0.38 -2.19 22.77
CA LEU A 222 -0.74 -1.80 21.93
C LEU A 222 -2.06 -2.12 22.63
N ARG A 223 -3.10 -1.42 22.23
CA ARG A 223 -4.47 -1.69 22.67
C ARG A 223 -5.17 -2.59 21.66
N LEU A 224 -6.19 -3.32 22.13
CA LEU A 224 -6.95 -4.24 21.29
C LEU A 224 -7.76 -3.50 20.22
N ASP A 225 -8.28 -2.30 20.53
CA ASP A 225 -8.97 -1.43 19.58
C ASP A 225 -8.05 -0.87 18.48
N GLU A 226 -6.79 -0.62 18.78
CA GLU A 226 -5.78 -0.22 17.79
C GLU A 226 -5.46 -1.38 16.83
N LEU A 227 -5.33 -2.61 17.37
CA LEU A 227 -5.19 -3.82 16.55
C LEU A 227 -6.40 -4.00 15.62
N SER A 228 -7.62 -3.90 16.18
CA SER A 228 -8.87 -3.98 15.42
C SER A 228 -8.88 -2.99 14.25
N SER A 229 -8.55 -1.73 14.50
CA SER A 229 -8.49 -0.70 13.47
C SER A 229 -7.51 -1.03 12.34
N ILE A 230 -6.28 -1.44 12.69
CA ILE A 230 -5.27 -1.80 11.69
C ILE A 230 -5.78 -2.94 10.81
N LEU A 231 -6.33 -3.99 11.40
CA LEU A 231 -6.80 -5.16 10.65
C LEU A 231 -8.02 -4.83 9.79
N LEU A 232 -9.00 -4.12 10.32
CA LEU A 232 -10.19 -3.69 9.57
C LEU A 232 -9.83 -2.80 8.39
N TRP A 233 -8.96 -1.81 8.58
CA TRP A 233 -8.62 -0.86 7.52
C TRP A 233 -7.58 -1.40 6.54
N SER A 234 -6.93 -2.52 6.84
CA SER A 234 -5.87 -3.06 5.98
C SER A 234 -6.26 -4.36 5.27
N ILE A 235 -7.03 -5.24 5.90
CA ILE A 235 -7.13 -6.64 5.47
C ILE A 235 -8.57 -7.13 5.34
N SER A 236 -9.54 -6.59 6.12
CA SER A 236 -10.89 -7.13 6.15
C SER A 236 -11.66 -6.99 4.83
N GLY A 237 -12.76 -7.71 4.69
CA GLY A 237 -13.52 -7.84 3.46
C GLY A 237 -13.88 -6.55 2.71
N PRO A 238 -14.26 -5.44 3.38
CA PRO A 238 -14.53 -4.16 2.71
C PRO A 238 -13.28 -3.50 2.13
N VAL A 239 -12.11 -3.86 2.65
CA VAL A 239 -10.80 -3.24 2.37
C VAL A 239 -10.00 -4.05 1.40
N ARG A 240 -10.44 -5.28 1.10
CA ARG A 240 -9.70 -6.14 0.19
C ARG A 240 -9.42 -5.40 -1.10
N PRO A 241 -8.13 -5.34 -1.50
CA PRO A 241 -7.76 -4.61 -2.69
C PRO A 241 -8.57 -5.11 -3.88
N TYR A 242 -9.00 -4.20 -4.62
CA TYR A 242 -9.83 -4.26 -5.80
C TYR A 242 -9.71 -5.56 -6.60
N GLN A 243 -10.80 -6.34 -6.65
CA GLN A 243 -10.95 -7.32 -7.72
C GLN A 243 -10.91 -6.60 -9.08
N PRO A 244 -10.30 -7.16 -10.12
CA PRO A 244 -10.34 -8.58 -10.47
C PRO A 244 -8.98 -9.28 -10.51
N LEU A 245 -7.90 -8.72 -10.00
CA LEU A 245 -6.59 -9.37 -10.09
C LEU A 245 -6.46 -10.57 -9.15
N THR A 246 -7.30 -10.65 -8.14
CA THR A 246 -7.07 -11.58 -7.05
C THR A 246 -8.34 -12.28 -6.58
N SER A 247 -8.23 -13.58 -6.51
CA SER A 247 -8.96 -14.43 -5.58
C SER A 247 -8.16 -14.45 -4.28
N TYR A 248 -8.19 -13.41 -3.43
CA TYR A 248 -7.60 -13.34 -2.09
C TYR A 248 -6.45 -14.32 -1.84
N ARG A 249 -5.24 -13.89 -2.21
CA ARG A 249 -4.06 -14.76 -2.18
C ARG A 249 -3.18 -14.52 -0.97
N VAL A 250 -3.54 -13.51 -0.16
CA VAL A 250 -2.79 -13.12 1.02
C VAL A 250 -3.57 -13.47 2.27
N THR A 251 -2.96 -14.28 3.12
CA THR A 251 -3.40 -14.59 4.48
C THR A 251 -2.64 -13.75 5.49
N CYS A 252 -3.25 -13.49 6.65
CA CYS A 252 -2.68 -12.64 7.68
C CYS A 252 -2.48 -13.40 8.98
N TYR A 253 -1.26 -13.37 9.48
CA TYR A 253 -0.87 -13.90 10.78
C TYR A 253 -0.32 -12.79 11.66
N LEU A 254 -0.56 -12.92 12.96
CA LEU A 254 -0.14 -11.95 13.98
C LEU A 254 0.80 -12.65 14.95
N ALA A 255 2.06 -12.25 15.02
CA ALA A 255 2.93 -12.61 16.12
C ALA A 255 2.80 -11.54 17.21
N VAL A 256 1.98 -11.84 18.21
CA VAL A 256 1.63 -10.96 19.32
C VAL A 256 2.64 -11.15 20.44
N ARG A 257 3.26 -10.05 20.88
CA ARG A 257 4.17 -10.00 22.01
C ARG A 257 3.59 -9.23 23.19
N ASN A 258 2.99 -8.04 22.93
CA ASN A 258 2.55 -7.15 24.00
C ASN A 258 1.33 -6.32 23.57
N ILE A 259 0.14 -6.91 23.61
CA ILE A 259 -1.15 -6.23 23.36
C ILE A 259 -2.00 -6.38 24.62
N LYS A 260 -2.52 -5.26 25.12
CA LYS A 260 -3.37 -5.29 26.32
C LYS A 260 -4.67 -6.05 26.03
N GLY A 261 -4.90 -7.11 26.79
CA GLY A 261 -6.10 -7.95 26.64
C GLY A 261 -5.99 -9.08 25.63
N LEU A 262 -4.76 -9.34 25.10
CA LEU A 262 -4.50 -10.46 24.21
C LEU A 262 -3.21 -11.17 24.64
N ASP A 263 -3.26 -12.47 24.85
CA ASP A 263 -2.11 -13.26 25.26
C ASP A 263 -1.02 -13.29 24.17
N PRO A 264 0.29 -13.35 24.54
CA PRO A 264 1.34 -13.54 23.56
C PRO A 264 1.17 -14.85 22.78
N GLY A 265 1.40 -14.78 21.45
CA GLY A 265 1.24 -15.96 20.60
C GLY A 265 1.21 -15.64 19.12
N VAL A 266 0.97 -16.67 18.32
CA VAL A 266 0.64 -16.52 16.90
C VAL A 266 -0.86 -16.70 16.71
N TYR A 267 -1.45 -15.77 16.00
CA TYR A 267 -2.88 -15.79 15.69
C TYR A 267 -3.06 -15.75 14.17
N ARG A 268 -4.02 -16.52 13.66
CA ARG A 268 -4.56 -16.35 12.31
C ARG A 268 -5.71 -15.35 12.37
N TYR A 269 -5.71 -14.39 11.45
CA TYR A 269 -6.81 -13.44 11.34
C TYR A 269 -7.80 -13.88 10.27
N SER A 270 -9.09 -13.91 10.64
CA SER A 270 -10.22 -14.14 9.74
C SER A 270 -10.85 -12.79 9.37
N PRO A 271 -10.66 -12.30 8.13
CA PRO A 271 -11.17 -10.99 7.74
C PRO A 271 -12.69 -10.90 7.64
N GLU A 272 -13.36 -12.00 7.32
CA GLU A 272 -14.81 -12.07 7.14
C GLU A 272 -15.56 -11.89 8.46
N GLU A 273 -15.08 -12.56 9.50
CA GLU A 273 -15.64 -12.55 10.85
C GLU A 273 -15.01 -11.49 11.75
N HIS A 274 -13.85 -10.95 11.32
CA HIS A 274 -13.01 -10.10 12.17
C HIS A 274 -12.61 -10.80 13.48
N GLU A 275 -12.15 -12.04 13.38
CA GLU A 275 -11.80 -12.89 14.51
C GLU A 275 -10.34 -13.32 14.49
N LEU A 276 -9.84 -13.73 15.66
CA LEU A 276 -8.47 -14.17 15.88
C LEU A 276 -8.48 -15.61 16.39
N GLU A 277 -7.85 -16.52 15.65
CA GLU A 277 -7.63 -17.90 16.05
C GLU A 277 -6.20 -18.05 16.58
N ASN A 278 -6.02 -18.50 17.83
CA ASN A 278 -4.69 -18.76 18.38
C ASN A 278 -4.13 -20.08 17.85
N ILE A 279 -2.99 -20.00 17.15
CA ILE A 279 -2.28 -21.14 16.55
C ILE A 279 -1.12 -21.60 17.44
N VAL A 280 -0.36 -20.64 17.99
CA VAL A 280 0.81 -20.90 18.81
C VAL A 280 0.73 -20.07 20.08
N LYS A 281 0.85 -20.71 21.24
CA LYS A 281 0.91 -20.02 22.54
C LYS A 281 2.33 -19.55 22.85
N GLY A 282 2.44 -18.39 23.49
CA GLY A 282 3.69 -17.82 23.97
C GLY A 282 4.38 -16.90 22.95
N ASP A 283 5.26 -16.06 23.45
CA ASP A 283 5.99 -15.05 22.66
C ASP A 283 6.97 -15.72 21.68
N VAL A 284 6.79 -15.45 20.40
CA VAL A 284 7.65 -15.95 19.31
C VAL A 284 8.57 -14.86 18.73
N SER A 285 8.54 -13.64 19.26
CA SER A 285 9.20 -12.46 18.66
C SER A 285 10.70 -12.65 18.47
N ALA A 286 11.38 -13.27 19.43
CA ALA A 286 12.83 -13.53 19.32
C ALA A 286 13.16 -14.53 18.20
N ARG A 287 12.36 -15.59 18.05
CA ARG A 287 12.51 -16.56 16.96
C ARG A 287 12.19 -15.94 15.61
N LEU A 288 11.12 -15.14 15.54
CA LEU A 288 10.74 -14.42 14.33
C LEU A 288 11.83 -13.43 13.90
N ALA A 289 12.44 -12.72 14.86
CA ALA A 289 13.55 -11.81 14.56
C ALA A 289 14.79 -12.57 14.07
N ALA A 290 15.10 -13.73 14.64
CA ALA A 290 16.20 -14.59 14.16
C ALA A 290 15.94 -15.01 12.70
N ALA A 291 14.74 -15.49 12.38
CA ALA A 291 14.31 -15.81 11.02
C ALA A 291 14.38 -14.60 10.09
N ALA A 292 14.12 -13.40 10.62
CA ALA A 292 14.23 -12.12 9.93
C ALA A 292 15.66 -11.51 9.98
N LEU A 293 16.69 -12.33 9.87
CA LEU A 293 18.10 -11.91 9.79
C LEU A 293 18.58 -11.10 11.02
N GLY A 294 18.03 -11.36 12.20
CA GLY A 294 18.39 -10.69 13.44
C GLY A 294 17.88 -9.26 13.56
N GLN A 295 16.87 -8.86 12.80
CA GLN A 295 16.34 -7.49 12.82
C GLN A 295 15.67 -7.17 14.16
N GLU A 296 16.34 -6.37 15.00
CA GLU A 296 15.91 -6.06 16.37
C GLU A 296 14.50 -5.47 16.48
N TRP A 297 14.07 -4.68 15.49
CA TRP A 297 12.74 -4.10 15.53
C TRP A 297 11.63 -5.14 15.40
N VAL A 298 11.89 -6.30 14.78
CA VAL A 298 10.98 -7.45 14.79
C VAL A 298 10.87 -8.05 16.21
N ALA A 299 11.98 -8.20 16.91
CA ALA A 299 11.97 -8.72 18.29
C ALA A 299 11.31 -7.76 19.29
N ARG A 300 11.44 -6.44 19.07
CA ARG A 300 11.00 -5.41 20.02
C ARG A 300 9.58 -4.93 19.81
N ALA A 301 9.02 -5.13 18.62
CA ALA A 301 7.66 -4.72 18.33
C ALA A 301 6.64 -5.45 19.20
N PRO A 302 5.63 -4.76 19.75
CA PRO A 302 4.53 -5.41 20.47
C PRO A 302 3.67 -6.30 19.57
N LEU A 303 3.70 -6.09 18.26
CA LEU A 303 2.99 -6.85 17.24
C LEU A 303 3.85 -6.96 15.99
N ASN A 304 3.86 -8.12 15.35
CA ASN A 304 4.31 -8.31 13.98
C ASN A 304 3.14 -8.87 13.16
N ILE A 305 2.70 -8.14 12.13
CA ILE A 305 1.74 -8.63 11.15
C ILE A 305 2.54 -9.32 10.06
N VAL A 306 2.24 -10.58 9.78
CA VAL A 306 2.92 -11.37 8.75
C VAL A 306 1.92 -11.71 7.65
N LEU A 307 2.21 -11.27 6.45
CA LEU A 307 1.42 -11.59 5.26
C LEU A 307 2.04 -12.82 4.60
N CYS A 308 1.22 -13.84 4.37
CA CYS A 308 1.60 -15.08 3.72
C CYS A 308 0.72 -15.37 2.51
N THR A 309 1.12 -16.33 1.68
CA THR A 309 0.33 -16.78 0.53
C THR A 309 0.40 -18.30 0.38
N PRO A 310 -0.73 -18.96 0.08
CA PRO A 310 -0.74 -20.38 -0.26
C PRO A 310 -0.27 -20.66 -1.69
N SER A 311 -0.04 -19.62 -2.51
CA SER A 311 0.33 -19.78 -3.92
C SER A 311 1.57 -18.98 -4.29
N ASP A 312 2.42 -19.59 -5.11
CA ASP A 312 3.60 -18.91 -5.66
C ASP A 312 3.20 -18.05 -6.87
N SER A 313 2.65 -16.87 -6.59
CA SER A 313 2.07 -15.99 -7.62
C SER A 313 2.60 -14.57 -7.50
N PRO A 314 3.07 -13.97 -8.61
CA PRO A 314 3.42 -12.55 -8.66
C PRO A 314 2.28 -11.61 -8.23
N ASP A 315 1.02 -12.03 -8.44
CA ASP A 315 -0.14 -11.25 -8.06
C ASP A 315 -0.36 -11.24 -6.54
N ALA A 316 0.08 -12.29 -5.81
CA ALA A 316 0.07 -12.31 -4.35
C ALA A 316 1.08 -11.31 -3.75
N GLU A 317 2.25 -11.16 -4.38
CA GLU A 317 3.27 -10.19 -3.98
C GLU A 317 2.78 -8.75 -4.19
N LEU A 318 2.11 -8.50 -5.33
CA LEU A 318 1.45 -7.23 -5.61
C LEU A 318 0.38 -6.91 -4.56
N GLU A 319 -0.47 -7.89 -4.23
CA GLU A 319 -1.52 -7.76 -3.22
C GLU A 319 -0.93 -7.51 -1.82
N ALA A 320 0.16 -8.19 -1.46
CA ALA A 320 0.87 -7.94 -0.21
C ALA A 320 1.38 -6.49 -0.11
N GLY A 321 1.84 -5.91 -1.22
CA GLY A 321 2.18 -4.49 -1.31
C GLY A 321 0.97 -3.58 -1.09
N MET A 322 -0.20 -3.90 -1.67
CA MET A 322 -1.43 -3.12 -1.48
C MET A 322 -1.90 -3.16 -0.02
N VAL A 323 -1.96 -4.34 0.58
CA VAL A 323 -2.27 -4.52 2.01
C VAL A 323 -1.23 -3.80 2.88
N GLY A 324 0.04 -3.91 2.52
CA GLY A 324 1.14 -3.23 3.19
C GLY A 324 1.00 -1.70 3.22
N GLN A 325 0.50 -1.10 2.13
CA GLN A 325 0.22 0.34 2.10
C GLN A 325 -0.89 0.70 3.09
N ASN A 326 -1.95 -0.09 3.15
CA ASN A 326 -3.02 0.11 4.13
C ASN A 326 -2.50 -0.02 5.57
N ILE A 327 -1.65 -1.03 5.86
CA ILE A 327 -1.03 -1.19 7.19
C ILE A 327 -0.22 0.05 7.57
N TYR A 328 0.58 0.58 6.66
CA TYR A 328 1.35 1.80 6.90
C TYR A 328 0.46 3.00 7.21
N LEU A 329 -0.57 3.23 6.39
CA LEU A 329 -1.46 4.39 6.55
C LEU A 329 -2.32 4.25 7.80
N SER A 330 -2.82 3.05 8.10
CA SER A 330 -3.59 2.75 9.31
C SER A 330 -2.75 2.97 10.57
N ALA A 331 -1.54 2.42 10.61
CA ALA A 331 -0.62 2.64 11.73
C ALA A 331 -0.30 4.14 11.90
N THR A 332 0.03 4.85 10.82
CA THR A 332 0.32 6.29 10.84
C THR A 332 -0.88 7.08 11.34
N SER A 333 -2.10 6.78 10.89
CA SER A 333 -3.33 7.45 11.32
C SER A 333 -3.65 7.26 12.80
N LEU A 334 -3.18 6.18 13.41
CA LEU A 334 -3.32 5.91 14.85
C LEU A 334 -2.18 6.50 15.69
N GLY A 335 -1.17 7.13 15.07
CA GLY A 335 0.05 7.58 15.74
C GLY A 335 0.99 6.44 16.11
N LEU A 336 0.89 5.32 15.39
CA LEU A 336 1.78 4.18 15.48
C LEU A 336 2.80 4.19 14.33
N GLY A 337 3.86 3.41 14.49
CA GLY A 337 4.89 3.22 13.47
C GLY A 337 4.97 1.78 13.00
N THR A 338 5.37 1.60 11.75
CA THR A 338 5.65 0.29 11.16
C THR A 338 6.77 0.38 10.11
N VAL A 339 7.27 -0.76 9.69
CA VAL A 339 8.21 -0.91 8.57
C VAL A 339 7.93 -2.22 7.84
N ALA A 340 7.94 -2.20 6.51
CA ALA A 340 7.89 -3.41 5.70
C ALA A 340 9.24 -4.13 5.74
N VAL A 341 9.26 -5.37 6.16
CA VAL A 341 10.42 -6.26 6.22
C VAL A 341 10.18 -7.40 5.23
N GLY A 342 10.93 -7.40 4.13
CA GLY A 342 10.92 -8.46 3.12
C GLY A 342 12.17 -9.35 3.18
N ALA A 343 13.18 -8.98 3.96
CA ALA A 343 14.44 -9.72 4.09
C ALA A 343 14.38 -10.67 5.29
N PHE A 344 14.13 -11.95 5.02
CA PHE A 344 14.06 -13.05 6.01
C PHE A 344 14.26 -14.40 5.31
N TYR A 345 14.43 -15.45 6.08
CA TYR A 345 14.41 -16.84 5.61
C TYR A 345 12.95 -17.34 5.62
N ASP A 346 12.42 -17.65 4.44
CA ASP A 346 10.99 -17.96 4.26
C ASP A 346 10.57 -19.18 5.08
N ASP A 347 11.33 -20.28 5.00
CA ASP A 347 11.05 -21.53 5.73
C ASP A 347 11.13 -21.35 7.26
N ASP A 348 12.08 -20.53 7.74
CA ASP A 348 12.21 -20.25 9.16
C ASP A 348 11.02 -19.43 9.68
N VAL A 349 10.56 -18.42 8.91
CA VAL A 349 9.37 -17.64 9.28
C VAL A 349 8.13 -18.54 9.29
N ALA A 350 7.91 -19.35 8.24
CA ALA A 350 6.80 -20.29 8.17
C ALA A 350 6.81 -21.27 9.35
N SER A 351 7.99 -21.81 9.70
CA SER A 351 8.18 -22.70 10.86
C SER A 351 7.85 -22.02 12.19
N VAL A 352 8.24 -20.75 12.39
CA VAL A 352 7.92 -19.98 13.60
C VAL A 352 6.42 -19.78 13.74
N LEU A 353 5.71 -19.50 12.62
CA LEU A 353 4.27 -19.33 12.58
C LEU A 353 3.51 -20.65 12.64
N ARG A 354 4.16 -21.78 12.35
CA ARG A 354 3.54 -23.13 12.15
C ARG A 354 2.53 -23.14 11.00
N VAL A 355 2.93 -22.65 9.85
CA VAL A 355 2.13 -22.60 8.63
C VAL A 355 2.90 -23.18 7.45
N ASP A 356 2.17 -23.68 6.44
CA ASP A 356 2.75 -24.19 5.19
C ASP A 356 2.78 -23.12 4.08
N GLU A 357 2.24 -21.93 4.36
CA GLU A 357 2.15 -20.82 3.42
C GLU A 357 3.47 -20.05 3.33
N ARG A 358 3.80 -19.55 2.14
CA ARG A 358 4.99 -18.74 1.90
C ARG A 358 4.83 -17.33 2.50
N PRO A 359 5.71 -16.90 3.41
CA PRO A 359 5.71 -15.53 3.90
C PRO A 359 6.13 -14.53 2.80
N LEU A 360 5.46 -13.40 2.74
CA LEU A 360 5.73 -12.30 1.81
C LEU A 360 6.30 -11.08 2.54
N TYR A 361 5.64 -10.64 3.62
CA TYR A 361 6.03 -9.47 4.39
C TYR A 361 5.88 -9.69 5.90
N ILE A 362 6.74 -9.04 6.66
CA ILE A 362 6.57 -8.83 8.10
C ILE A 362 6.43 -7.32 8.34
N PHE A 363 5.40 -6.92 9.07
CA PHE A 363 5.17 -5.54 9.51
C PHE A 363 5.23 -5.47 11.04
N PRO A 364 6.41 -5.17 11.63
CA PRO A 364 6.49 -4.80 13.04
C PRO A 364 5.71 -3.52 13.29
N VAL A 365 4.81 -3.51 14.25
CA VAL A 365 3.97 -2.36 14.62
C VAL A 365 4.15 -2.02 16.08
N GLY A 366 4.31 -0.73 16.39
CA GLY A 366 4.47 -0.25 17.76
C GLY A 366 4.41 1.27 17.84
N ARG A 367 4.50 1.80 19.04
CA ARG A 367 4.62 3.27 19.26
C ARG A 367 6.04 3.72 18.97
N PRO A 368 6.25 4.79 18.19
CA PRO A 368 7.57 5.33 17.94
C PRO A 368 8.21 5.93 19.19
#